data_4f50d469e9f24600988874ef96bd3ba2
#
_entry.id   4f50d469e9f24600988874ef96bd3ba2
#
_cell.length_a   1.000
_cell.length_b   1.000
_cell.length_c   1.000
_cell.angle_alpha   90.00
_cell.angle_beta   90.00
_cell.angle_gamma   90.00
#
_symmetry.space_group_name_H-M   'P 1'
#
loop_
_entity.id
_entity.type
_entity.pdbx_description
1 polymer ?
#
loop_
_entity_poly.entity_id
_entity_poly.type
_entity_poly.pdbx_seq_one_letter_code
_entity_poly.pdbx_strand_id
1 'polypeptide(L)'
;MSKTLGSLTANSVTTRNFAFALSAVIVTMALLISALIVTPAGAVEALVPESKAYRAGLKVQWKSQLTVGGPNKMIDWCLQIDENSSTTYFVMEAGNVREVVSNRQLNDRGEAFGLQGAQEEIDFRKEILQTRMKLRGIKDVEVKVSSYSLPKTTLYTLSDDGLVTAMDADTGNTLWEQLIGDMSLNVIGLGASNEHVAVIVGSKVYCLTAADGRTLWSKETVYVPSASPAVSESNILVPLGNGRMQSYLIEDKGYGSNAFFATGYATARPLVVGSKVAWTTDTGQLNLATPISSKAVSFRLQAHSSLASSPTGFGNMIYAASLDGFVYCVDQDRGRLVWEVTTGTSITESPVPIGKYLYVVSEADQLFKIDALTGQFADNWDTPINGIVKFLGATEKSIFALDKINMLHVIDINSSKSVSTVAVGAIDNVLTNYATDRMYLATKGGLIECIREASSENPVFHSRDELAAQGSETKDADQAEEAADPFAAGGGKDPFATDGTDPFGSDDEPAVSNDADNDNAADDDDGNPFN
;
A
#
# COMPACT_ATOMS: atom_id res chain seq x y z
N MET A 1 64.47 -80.10 8.93
CA MET A 1 63.30 -80.98 8.84
C MET A 1 62.11 -80.11 8.58
N SER A 2 61.77 -79.86 7.36
CA SER A 2 60.80 -80.58 6.54
C SER A 2 59.36 -80.37 6.92
N LYS A 3 58.65 -79.71 5.99
CA LYS A 3 57.29 -79.90 5.48
C LYS A 3 56.38 -78.64 5.70
N THR A 4 55.57 -78.23 4.80
CA THR A 4 55.23 -78.42 3.38
C THR A 4 54.23 -77.33 3.00
N LEU A 5 54.34 -76.89 1.77
CA LEU A 5 53.31 -76.03 1.11
C LEU A 5 51.92 -76.69 1.12
N GLY A 6 50.89 -75.92 1.35
CA GLY A 6 49.53 -76.27 1.04
C GLY A 6 48.85 -75.07 0.38
N SER A 7 48.65 -75.18 -0.92
CA SER A 7 47.91 -74.23 -1.77
C SER A 7 46.45 -74.27 -1.44
N LEU A 8 45.84 -73.09 -1.33
CA LEU A 8 44.39 -72.93 -1.38
C LEU A 8 44.03 -71.84 -2.40
N THR A 9 43.87 -72.30 -3.61
CA THR A 9 43.08 -71.63 -4.65
C THR A 9 41.65 -72.09 -4.48
N ALA A 10 40.85 -71.26 -3.85
CA ALA A 10 39.37 -71.26 -4.02
C ALA A 10 38.79 -70.04 -3.35
N ASN A 11 37.93 -69.35 -4.09
CA ASN A 11 36.96 -68.31 -3.73
C ASN A 11 37.18 -66.92 -4.27
N SER A 12 37.52 -66.77 -5.55
CA SER A 12 37.35 -65.50 -6.27
C SER A 12 35.95 -65.32 -6.89
N VAL A 13 35.09 -66.35 -6.89
CA VAL A 13 33.75 -66.28 -7.52
C VAL A 13 32.67 -65.86 -6.54
N THR A 14 32.79 -66.20 -5.24
CA THR A 14 31.77 -65.81 -4.21
C THR A 14 31.86 -64.37 -3.78
N THR A 15 33.06 -63.78 -3.78
CA THR A 15 33.19 -62.31 -3.43
C THR A 15 32.70 -61.40 -4.52
N ARG A 16 32.73 -61.80 -5.79
CA ARG A 16 32.20 -60.99 -6.90
C ARG A 16 30.68 -60.95 -6.93
N ASN A 17 30.01 -62.04 -6.58
CA ASN A 17 28.53 -62.07 -6.51
C ASN A 17 27.99 -61.34 -5.27
N PHE A 18 28.73 -61.28 -4.16
CA PHE A 18 28.35 -60.50 -2.99
C PHE A 18 28.52 -59.02 -3.23
N ALA A 19 29.54 -58.57 -3.96
CA ALA A 19 29.71 -57.15 -4.32
C ALA A 19 28.62 -56.66 -5.29
N PHE A 20 28.19 -57.48 -6.25
CA PHE A 20 27.09 -57.16 -7.16
C PHE A 20 25.73 -57.15 -6.45
N ALA A 21 25.48 -58.05 -5.52
CA ALA A 21 24.25 -58.07 -4.73
C ALA A 21 24.17 -56.87 -3.77
N LEU A 22 25.29 -56.47 -3.16
CA LEU A 22 25.32 -55.32 -2.25
C LEU A 22 25.18 -53.99 -3.01
N SER A 23 25.76 -53.85 -4.21
CA SER A 23 25.58 -52.66 -5.05
C SER A 23 24.15 -52.55 -5.60
N ALA A 24 23.51 -53.66 -5.96
CA ALA A 24 22.12 -53.68 -6.40
C ALA A 24 21.14 -53.31 -5.27
N VAL A 25 21.39 -53.75 -4.03
CA VAL A 25 20.59 -53.41 -2.85
C VAL A 25 20.79 -51.93 -2.47
N ILE A 26 22.00 -51.40 -2.57
CA ILE A 26 22.26 -49.97 -2.29
C ILE A 26 21.61 -49.07 -3.36
N VAL A 27 21.67 -49.45 -4.63
CA VAL A 27 21.02 -48.69 -5.71
C VAL A 27 19.48 -48.76 -5.62
N THR A 28 18.92 -49.92 -5.28
CA THR A 28 17.44 -50.03 -5.05
C THR A 28 17.01 -49.31 -3.78
N MET A 29 17.80 -49.28 -2.72
CA MET A 29 17.51 -48.53 -1.51
C MET A 29 17.67 -47.01 -1.71
N ALA A 30 18.65 -46.58 -2.52
CA ALA A 30 18.79 -45.18 -2.92
C ALA A 30 17.63 -44.71 -3.84
N LEU A 31 17.14 -45.58 -4.72
CA LEU A 31 15.95 -45.30 -5.54
C LEU A 31 14.66 -45.34 -4.72
N LEU A 32 14.55 -46.15 -3.68
CA LEU A 32 13.41 -46.15 -2.76
C LEU A 32 13.46 -44.96 -1.78
N ILE A 33 14.64 -44.50 -1.38
CA ILE A 33 14.79 -43.29 -0.53
C ILE A 33 14.50 -42.02 -1.36
N SER A 34 14.87 -41.97 -2.63
CA SER A 34 14.52 -40.85 -3.50
C SER A 34 13.03 -40.84 -3.89
N ALA A 35 12.34 -41.99 -3.84
CA ALA A 35 10.87 -42.05 -4.02
C ALA A 35 10.08 -41.71 -2.74
N LEU A 36 10.73 -41.73 -1.56
CA LEU A 36 10.10 -41.43 -0.28
C LEU A 36 10.28 -39.96 0.18
N ILE A 37 11.05 -39.16 -0.56
CA ILE A 37 11.27 -37.73 -0.25
C ILE A 37 10.56 -36.80 -1.25
N VAL A 38 9.84 -37.32 -2.20
CA VAL A 38 8.83 -36.55 -2.92
C VAL A 38 7.48 -36.85 -2.25
N THR A 39 7.28 -36.33 -1.04
CA THR A 39 5.97 -35.86 -0.73
C THR A 39 5.70 -34.80 -1.80
N PRO A 40 4.65 -34.92 -2.64
CA PRO A 40 4.19 -33.76 -3.38
C PRO A 40 3.99 -32.71 -2.28
N ALA A 41 4.70 -31.59 -2.34
CA ALA A 41 4.34 -30.41 -1.59
C ALA A 41 2.83 -30.34 -1.80
N GLY A 42 2.05 -30.57 -0.74
CA GLY A 42 0.61 -30.69 -0.85
C GLY A 42 0.20 -29.50 -1.69
N ALA A 43 -0.46 -29.74 -2.80
CA ALA A 43 -0.84 -28.65 -3.71
C ALA A 43 -1.60 -27.66 -2.81
N VAL A 44 -0.97 -26.52 -2.54
CA VAL A 44 -1.56 -25.46 -1.72
C VAL A 44 -2.90 -25.17 -2.35
N GLU A 45 -3.99 -25.51 -1.64
CA GLU A 45 -5.33 -25.37 -2.18
C GLU A 45 -5.54 -23.89 -2.49
N ALA A 46 -5.82 -23.58 -3.75
CA ALA A 46 -6.02 -22.22 -4.19
C ALA A 46 -7.23 -21.61 -3.47
N LEU A 47 -7.10 -20.38 -2.99
CA LEU A 47 -8.22 -19.63 -2.39
C LEU A 47 -9.34 -19.44 -3.41
N VAL A 48 -8.96 -19.14 -4.66
CA VAL A 48 -9.90 -19.06 -5.77
C VAL A 48 -9.55 -20.12 -6.81
N PRO A 49 -10.41 -21.15 -7.02
CA PRO A 49 -10.18 -22.13 -8.05
C PRO A 49 -10.12 -21.49 -9.44
N GLU A 50 -9.03 -21.68 -10.19
CA GLU A 50 -8.77 -21.03 -11.48
C GLU A 50 -9.93 -21.17 -12.47
N SER A 51 -10.55 -22.37 -12.54
CA SER A 51 -11.69 -22.62 -13.43
C SER A 51 -12.93 -21.81 -13.08
N LYS A 52 -13.14 -21.50 -11.78
CA LYS A 52 -14.25 -20.67 -11.32
C LYS A 52 -13.93 -19.19 -11.54
N ALA A 53 -12.69 -18.77 -11.25
CA ALA A 53 -12.22 -17.42 -11.53
C ALA A 53 -12.41 -17.06 -13.00
N TYR A 54 -11.97 -17.93 -13.90
CA TYR A 54 -12.08 -17.70 -15.35
C TYR A 54 -13.52 -17.52 -15.82
N ARG A 55 -14.47 -18.33 -15.31
CA ARG A 55 -15.90 -18.18 -15.62
C ARG A 55 -16.48 -16.86 -15.16
N ALA A 56 -15.91 -16.28 -14.12
CA ALA A 56 -16.30 -14.98 -13.57
C ALA A 56 -15.58 -13.80 -14.24
N GLY A 57 -14.79 -14.03 -15.28
CA GLY A 57 -13.99 -12.99 -15.92
C GLY A 57 -12.73 -12.61 -15.15
N LEU A 58 -12.32 -13.45 -14.19
CA LEU A 58 -11.14 -13.22 -13.34
C LEU A 58 -10.02 -14.21 -13.69
N LYS A 59 -8.79 -13.84 -13.35
CA LYS A 59 -7.61 -14.70 -13.47
C LYS A 59 -6.78 -14.60 -12.22
N VAL A 60 -6.39 -15.74 -11.65
CA VAL A 60 -5.34 -15.78 -10.64
C VAL A 60 -4.02 -15.49 -11.34
N GLN A 61 -3.38 -14.40 -10.98
CA GLN A 61 -2.12 -13.96 -11.60
C GLN A 61 -0.96 -14.75 -11.03
N TRP A 62 -0.89 -14.81 -9.71
CA TRP A 62 0.10 -15.61 -8.98
C TRP A 62 -0.45 -16.03 -7.62
N LYS A 63 0.18 -17.05 -7.05
CA LYS A 63 0.00 -17.48 -5.67
C LYS A 63 1.35 -17.73 -5.04
N SER A 64 1.51 -17.32 -3.81
CA SER A 64 2.75 -17.46 -3.05
C SER A 64 2.44 -17.94 -1.64
N GLN A 65 3.28 -18.83 -1.13
CA GLN A 65 3.21 -19.30 0.25
C GLN A 65 4.36 -18.65 1.02
N LEU A 66 4.02 -17.78 1.96
CA LEU A 66 5.00 -17.18 2.86
C LEU A 66 5.57 -18.23 3.82
N THR A 67 6.81 -18.01 4.21
CA THR A 67 7.47 -18.76 5.28
C THR A 67 6.92 -18.29 6.63
N VAL A 68 5.73 -18.77 7.00
CA VAL A 68 5.16 -18.50 8.32
C VAL A 68 5.41 -19.74 9.19
N GLY A 69 6.15 -19.57 10.27
CA GLY A 69 6.58 -20.69 11.11
C GLY A 69 5.49 -21.23 12.03
N GLY A 70 5.02 -22.46 11.82
CA GLY A 70 4.16 -23.17 12.76
C GLY A 70 2.81 -22.50 13.06
N PRO A 71 2.53 -22.11 14.33
CA PRO A 71 1.27 -21.46 14.73
C PRO A 71 1.22 -19.95 14.35
N ASN A 72 2.31 -19.42 13.79
CA ASN A 72 2.46 -18.02 13.48
C ASN A 72 1.48 -17.58 12.39
N LYS A 73 1.15 -16.30 12.39
CA LYS A 73 0.13 -15.73 11.53
C LYS A 73 0.66 -14.47 10.88
N MET A 74 0.23 -14.22 9.66
CA MET A 74 0.39 -12.91 9.05
C MET A 74 -0.54 -11.91 9.76
N ILE A 75 0.02 -10.81 10.26
CA ILE A 75 -0.70 -9.81 11.08
C ILE A 75 -0.86 -8.47 10.39
N ASP A 76 0.09 -8.11 9.52
CA ASP A 76 0.06 -6.81 8.83
C ASP A 76 0.68 -6.90 7.43
N TRP A 77 0.30 -5.97 6.57
CA TRP A 77 0.84 -5.82 5.22
C TRP A 77 0.70 -4.39 4.70
N CYS A 78 1.52 -4.08 3.71
CA CYS A 78 1.56 -2.77 3.06
C CYS A 78 1.97 -2.91 1.61
N LEU A 79 1.19 -2.32 0.71
CA LEU A 79 1.56 -2.19 -0.70
C LEU A 79 2.22 -0.84 -0.93
N GLN A 80 3.44 -0.84 -1.43
CA GLN A 80 4.18 0.37 -1.77
C GLN A 80 4.40 0.46 -3.27
N ILE A 81 4.06 1.59 -3.86
CA ILE A 81 4.28 1.90 -5.28
C ILE A 81 5.28 3.05 -5.36
N ASP A 82 6.33 2.83 -6.11
CA ASP A 82 7.34 3.85 -6.43
C ASP A 82 7.21 4.22 -7.90
N GLU A 83 6.54 5.32 -8.18
CA GLU A 83 6.31 5.84 -9.53
C GLU A 83 7.59 6.36 -10.19
N ASN A 84 8.60 6.71 -9.39
CA ASN A 84 9.88 7.21 -9.88
C ASN A 84 10.84 6.11 -10.32
N SER A 85 10.56 4.87 -9.95
CA SER A 85 11.36 3.70 -10.30
C SER A 85 10.53 2.70 -11.09
N SER A 86 11.16 2.01 -12.05
CA SER A 86 10.49 0.98 -12.83
C SER A 86 11.10 -0.39 -12.62
N THR A 87 10.24 -1.40 -12.67
CA THR A 87 10.61 -2.80 -12.77
C THR A 87 10.39 -3.26 -14.21
N THR A 88 11.41 -3.84 -14.83
CA THR A 88 11.30 -4.40 -16.18
C THR A 88 11.06 -5.89 -16.09
N TYR A 89 10.02 -6.34 -16.75
CA TYR A 89 9.59 -7.73 -16.84
C TYR A 89 9.88 -8.26 -18.24
N PHE A 90 10.52 -9.40 -18.32
CA PHE A 90 10.73 -10.15 -19.55
C PHE A 90 9.76 -11.33 -19.55
N VAL A 91 8.97 -11.44 -20.60
CA VAL A 91 7.90 -12.44 -20.72
C VAL A 91 8.21 -13.37 -21.87
N MET A 92 8.17 -14.66 -21.59
CA MET A 92 8.26 -15.71 -22.60
C MET A 92 6.90 -16.37 -22.74
N GLU A 93 6.39 -16.44 -23.95
CA GLU A 93 5.12 -17.07 -24.28
C GLU A 93 5.27 -18.14 -25.34
N ALA A 94 4.69 -19.31 -25.08
CA ALA A 94 4.70 -20.45 -26.02
C ALA A 94 3.44 -21.29 -25.83
N GLY A 95 2.42 -21.06 -26.65
CA GLY A 95 1.12 -21.70 -26.48
C GLY A 95 0.48 -21.33 -25.14
N ASN A 96 0.28 -22.31 -24.27
CA ASN A 96 -0.31 -22.09 -22.93
C ASN A 96 0.75 -21.84 -21.83
N VAL A 97 2.03 -21.83 -22.20
CA VAL A 97 3.13 -21.58 -21.24
C VAL A 97 3.46 -20.11 -21.29
N ARG A 98 3.38 -19.46 -20.13
CA ARG A 98 3.85 -18.07 -19.92
C ARG A 98 4.79 -18.07 -18.73
N GLU A 99 6.01 -17.60 -18.92
CA GLU A 99 6.99 -17.38 -17.86
C GLU A 99 7.38 -15.91 -17.84
N VAL A 100 7.58 -15.37 -16.65
CA VAL A 100 7.95 -13.98 -16.42
C VAL A 100 9.18 -13.94 -15.54
N VAL A 101 10.18 -13.16 -15.92
CA VAL A 101 11.38 -12.89 -15.13
C VAL A 101 11.51 -11.38 -14.99
N SER A 102 11.67 -10.88 -13.76
CA SER A 102 11.89 -9.46 -13.53
C SER A 102 13.36 -9.15 -13.23
N ASN A 103 13.77 -7.94 -13.50
CA ASN A 103 15.11 -7.45 -13.16
C ASN A 103 15.37 -7.38 -11.65
N ARG A 104 14.32 -7.49 -10.82
CA ARG A 104 14.37 -7.52 -9.35
C ARG A 104 14.40 -8.94 -8.77
N GLN A 105 14.07 -9.94 -9.58
CA GLN A 105 14.09 -11.34 -9.14
C GLN A 105 15.50 -11.74 -8.73
N LEU A 106 15.61 -12.50 -7.64
CA LEU A 106 16.89 -12.98 -7.14
C LEU A 106 17.39 -14.19 -7.94
N ASN A 107 18.70 -14.23 -8.17
CA ASN A 107 19.39 -15.40 -8.69
C ASN A 107 19.69 -16.41 -7.55
N ASP A 108 20.27 -17.54 -7.86
CA ASP A 108 20.65 -18.58 -6.90
C ASP A 108 21.65 -18.12 -5.82
N ARG A 109 22.28 -16.96 -6.01
CA ARG A 109 23.22 -16.35 -5.04
C ARG A 109 22.54 -15.35 -4.12
N GLY A 110 21.23 -15.09 -4.32
CA GLY A 110 20.48 -14.08 -3.57
C GLY A 110 20.72 -12.64 -4.05
N GLU A 111 21.24 -12.44 -5.25
CA GLU A 111 21.46 -11.13 -5.86
C GLU A 111 20.38 -10.87 -6.91
N ALA A 112 19.92 -9.64 -7.07
CA ALA A 112 18.98 -9.28 -8.12
C ALA A 112 19.61 -9.48 -9.51
N PHE A 113 18.86 -10.02 -10.46
CA PHE A 113 19.34 -10.25 -11.83
C PHE A 113 19.83 -8.97 -12.51
N GLY A 114 19.20 -7.82 -12.25
CA GLY A 114 19.38 -6.63 -13.06
C GLY A 114 18.78 -6.79 -14.45
N LEU A 115 18.91 -5.79 -15.30
CA LEU A 115 18.33 -5.84 -16.66
C LEU A 115 19.01 -6.91 -17.53
N GLN A 116 20.32 -6.96 -17.52
CA GLN A 116 21.07 -7.92 -18.33
C GLN A 116 20.87 -9.36 -17.87
N GLY A 117 20.97 -9.62 -16.56
CA GLY A 117 20.79 -10.96 -16.02
C GLY A 117 19.37 -11.51 -16.21
N ALA A 118 18.34 -10.66 -16.13
CA ALA A 118 16.97 -11.06 -16.40
C ALA A 118 16.75 -11.41 -17.88
N GLN A 119 17.38 -10.67 -18.80
CA GLN A 119 17.35 -10.98 -20.22
C GLN A 119 18.08 -12.31 -20.51
N GLU A 120 19.24 -12.53 -19.93
CA GLU A 120 19.99 -13.78 -20.07
C GLU A 120 19.22 -14.97 -19.52
N GLU A 121 18.57 -14.81 -18.36
CA GLU A 121 17.74 -15.87 -17.74
C GLU A 121 16.53 -16.24 -18.59
N ILE A 122 15.81 -15.26 -19.16
CA ILE A 122 14.64 -15.56 -20.01
C ILE A 122 15.07 -16.23 -21.32
N ASP A 123 16.21 -15.84 -21.89
CA ASP A 123 16.76 -16.43 -23.11
C ASP A 123 17.20 -17.89 -22.83
N PHE A 124 17.80 -18.16 -21.69
CA PHE A 124 18.13 -19.51 -21.25
C PHE A 124 16.88 -20.38 -21.07
N ARG A 125 15.83 -19.86 -20.43
CA ARG A 125 14.54 -20.57 -20.29
C ARG A 125 13.91 -20.86 -21.65
N LYS A 126 14.01 -19.93 -22.59
CA LYS A 126 13.56 -20.08 -23.98
C LYS A 126 14.25 -21.26 -24.65
N GLU A 127 15.57 -21.39 -24.54
CA GLU A 127 16.34 -22.50 -25.12
C GLU A 127 15.92 -23.85 -24.51
N ILE A 128 15.75 -23.89 -23.18
CA ILE A 128 15.26 -25.10 -22.48
C ILE A 128 13.88 -25.49 -22.99
N LEU A 129 12.96 -24.54 -23.10
CA LEU A 129 11.59 -24.80 -23.55
C LEU A 129 11.57 -25.30 -24.99
N GLN A 130 12.31 -24.65 -25.89
CA GLN A 130 12.46 -25.07 -27.28
C GLN A 130 13.03 -26.50 -27.41
N THR A 131 14.03 -26.82 -26.59
CA THR A 131 14.62 -28.18 -26.53
C THR A 131 13.60 -29.21 -26.07
N ARG A 132 12.84 -28.91 -25.00
CA ARG A 132 11.77 -29.80 -24.51
C ARG A 132 10.68 -30.01 -25.55
N MET A 133 10.29 -28.98 -26.28
CA MET A 133 9.28 -29.06 -27.36
C MET A 133 9.79 -29.92 -28.52
N LYS A 134 11.03 -29.73 -28.95
CA LYS A 134 11.66 -30.56 -29.97
C LYS A 134 11.68 -32.04 -29.57
N LEU A 135 12.04 -32.36 -28.33
CA LEU A 135 12.07 -33.73 -27.80
C LEU A 135 10.65 -34.36 -27.75
N ARG A 136 9.62 -33.59 -27.58
CA ARG A 136 8.22 -34.01 -27.59
C ARG A 136 7.60 -34.06 -29.00
N GLY A 137 8.38 -33.74 -30.04
CA GLY A 137 7.89 -33.73 -31.43
C GLY A 137 6.92 -32.57 -31.78
N ILE A 138 6.86 -31.55 -30.95
CA ILE A 138 6.02 -30.35 -31.18
C ILE A 138 6.83 -29.41 -32.06
N LYS A 139 6.38 -29.21 -33.34
CA LYS A 139 7.19 -28.46 -34.33
C LYS A 139 6.70 -27.04 -34.59
N ASP A 140 5.46 -26.68 -34.20
CA ASP A 140 4.79 -25.46 -34.69
C ASP A 140 4.49 -24.43 -33.60
N VAL A 141 5.18 -24.48 -32.45
CA VAL A 141 4.98 -23.45 -31.42
C VAL A 141 6.14 -22.46 -31.45
N GLU A 142 5.85 -21.24 -31.86
CA GLU A 142 6.77 -20.12 -31.79
C GLU A 142 6.89 -19.64 -30.35
N VAL A 143 8.13 -19.56 -29.84
CA VAL A 143 8.42 -18.98 -28.52
C VAL A 143 8.69 -17.50 -28.70
N LYS A 144 7.77 -16.65 -28.25
CA LYS A 144 7.89 -15.19 -28.28
C LYS A 144 8.45 -14.69 -26.94
N VAL A 145 9.39 -13.74 -27.04
CA VAL A 145 9.89 -13.01 -25.87
C VAL A 145 9.54 -11.55 -26.08
N SER A 146 8.94 -10.96 -25.07
CA SER A 146 8.59 -9.54 -25.00
C SER A 146 9.03 -8.96 -23.68
N SER A 147 9.11 -7.64 -23.57
CA SER A 147 9.37 -6.96 -22.31
C SER A 147 8.44 -5.77 -22.13
N TYR A 148 8.12 -5.47 -20.87
CA TYR A 148 7.39 -4.28 -20.48
C TYR A 148 7.96 -3.76 -19.16
N SER A 149 7.73 -2.48 -18.88
CA SER A 149 8.14 -1.84 -17.62
C SER A 149 6.94 -1.26 -16.92
N LEU A 150 6.90 -1.44 -15.59
CA LEU A 150 5.85 -0.92 -14.71
C LEU A 150 6.48 -0.15 -13.56
N PRO A 151 5.75 0.76 -12.89
CA PRO A 151 6.17 1.32 -11.63
C PRO A 151 6.57 0.24 -10.65
N LYS A 152 7.62 0.48 -9.87
CA LYS A 152 8.11 -0.50 -8.90
C LYS A 152 7.08 -0.70 -7.79
N THR A 153 6.45 -1.88 -7.76
CA THR A 153 5.45 -2.25 -6.77
C THR A 153 6.02 -3.31 -5.83
N THR A 154 5.92 -3.08 -4.53
CA THR A 154 6.41 -4.02 -3.52
C THR A 154 5.33 -4.27 -2.48
N LEU A 155 5.00 -5.53 -2.25
CA LEU A 155 4.13 -5.97 -1.19
C LEU A 155 4.98 -6.40 0.00
N TYR A 156 4.82 -5.72 1.12
CA TYR A 156 5.45 -6.08 2.39
C TYR A 156 4.44 -6.80 3.27
N THR A 157 4.86 -7.89 3.89
CA THR A 157 4.07 -8.63 4.87
C THR A 157 4.83 -8.81 6.16
N LEU A 158 4.12 -8.91 7.26
CA LEU A 158 4.68 -9.08 8.60
C LEU A 158 3.92 -10.19 9.32
N SER A 159 4.66 -11.12 9.88
CA SER A 159 4.13 -12.19 10.74
C SER A 159 4.24 -11.84 12.22
N ASP A 160 3.50 -12.56 13.06
CA ASP A 160 3.47 -12.35 14.52
C ASP A 160 4.75 -12.78 15.23
N ASP A 161 5.69 -13.46 14.56
CA ASP A 161 7.04 -13.74 15.03
C ASP A 161 8.08 -12.69 14.61
N GLY A 162 7.66 -11.66 13.86
CA GLY A 162 8.52 -10.59 13.40
C GLY A 162 9.23 -10.84 12.07
N LEU A 163 8.83 -11.87 11.31
CA LEU A 163 9.35 -12.07 9.96
C LEU A 163 8.71 -11.06 9.00
N VAL A 164 9.55 -10.25 8.38
CA VAL A 164 9.18 -9.34 7.30
C VAL A 164 9.55 -9.96 5.97
N THR A 165 8.60 -10.05 5.06
CA THR A 165 8.83 -10.53 3.69
C THR A 165 8.49 -9.39 2.72
N ALA A 166 9.42 -9.06 1.84
CA ALA A 166 9.18 -8.18 0.69
C ALA A 166 9.00 -9.01 -0.57
N MET A 167 7.96 -8.73 -1.31
CA MET A 167 7.59 -9.44 -2.53
C MET A 167 7.40 -8.46 -3.68
N ASP A 168 7.73 -8.89 -4.87
CA ASP A 168 7.30 -8.22 -6.09
C ASP A 168 5.80 -8.43 -6.26
N ALA A 169 5.04 -7.34 -6.25
CA ALA A 169 3.57 -7.41 -6.21
C ALA A 169 2.94 -7.89 -7.52
N ASP A 170 3.67 -7.82 -8.65
CA ASP A 170 3.16 -8.29 -9.95
C ASP A 170 3.45 -9.78 -10.21
N THR A 171 4.56 -10.30 -9.68
CA THR A 171 4.97 -11.70 -9.89
C THR A 171 4.78 -12.60 -8.68
N GLY A 172 4.64 -12.05 -7.47
CA GLY A 172 4.59 -12.81 -6.22
C GLY A 172 5.94 -13.39 -5.79
N ASN A 173 7.03 -13.03 -6.47
CA ASN A 173 8.38 -13.50 -6.11
C ASN A 173 8.88 -12.77 -4.87
N THR A 174 9.44 -13.52 -3.92
CA THR A 174 10.12 -12.95 -2.76
C THR A 174 11.38 -12.21 -3.20
N LEU A 175 11.54 -10.98 -2.71
CA LEU A 175 12.72 -10.14 -2.94
C LEU A 175 13.72 -10.30 -1.80
N TRP A 176 13.24 -10.29 -0.58
CA TRP A 176 14.02 -10.55 0.63
C TRP A 176 13.10 -10.92 1.79
N GLU A 177 13.68 -11.59 2.79
CA GLU A 177 13.06 -11.91 4.07
C GLU A 177 14.00 -11.56 5.20
N GLN A 178 13.47 -10.96 6.26
CA GLN A 178 14.25 -10.57 7.42
C GLN A 178 13.45 -10.77 8.71
N LEU A 179 14.03 -11.50 9.66
CA LEU A 179 13.48 -11.64 11.00
C LEU A 179 13.89 -10.43 11.86
N ILE A 180 12.93 -9.75 12.46
CA ILE A 180 13.13 -8.50 13.19
C ILE A 180 12.69 -8.67 14.65
N GLY A 181 13.57 -8.26 15.56
CA GLY A 181 13.28 -8.22 16.99
C GLY A 181 13.38 -9.59 17.67
N ASP A 182 12.72 -9.71 18.80
CA ASP A 182 12.66 -10.93 19.61
C ASP A 182 11.27 -11.56 19.41
N MET A 183 11.24 -12.82 18.99
CA MET A 183 10.01 -13.60 18.72
C MET A 183 9.08 -13.73 19.95
N SER A 184 9.58 -13.44 21.16
CA SER A 184 8.76 -13.46 22.40
C SER A 184 7.97 -12.17 22.61
N LEU A 185 8.27 -11.10 21.87
CA LEU A 185 7.62 -9.81 21.99
C LEU A 185 6.44 -9.69 21.02
N ASN A 186 5.43 -8.94 21.43
CA ASN A 186 4.28 -8.67 20.58
C ASN A 186 4.69 -7.81 19.38
N VAL A 187 4.39 -8.28 18.18
CA VAL A 187 4.60 -7.54 16.94
C VAL A 187 3.37 -6.67 16.67
N ILE A 188 3.56 -5.38 16.42
CA ILE A 188 2.46 -4.41 16.32
C ILE A 188 2.09 -4.13 14.88
N GLY A 189 3.09 -3.88 14.03
CA GLY A 189 2.83 -3.61 12.63
C GLY A 189 4.03 -3.07 11.87
N LEU A 190 3.84 -2.89 10.57
CA LEU A 190 4.82 -2.38 9.63
C LEU A 190 4.29 -1.15 8.87
N GLY A 191 5.20 -0.36 8.33
CA GLY A 191 4.93 0.70 7.36
C GLY A 191 6.09 0.79 6.38
N ALA A 192 5.84 1.26 5.17
CA ALA A 192 6.86 1.35 4.13
C ALA A 192 6.79 2.67 3.37
N SER A 193 7.95 3.09 2.87
CA SER A 193 8.14 4.11 1.83
C SER A 193 8.94 3.52 0.68
N ASN A 194 9.31 4.33 -0.30
CA ASN A 194 10.10 3.87 -1.45
C ASN A 194 11.47 3.32 -1.05
N GLU A 195 12.09 3.87 0.00
CA GLU A 195 13.46 3.56 0.41
C GLU A 195 13.56 2.84 1.76
N HIS A 196 12.54 2.95 2.62
CA HIS A 196 12.61 2.47 4.00
C HIS A 196 11.37 1.70 4.42
N VAL A 197 11.58 0.73 5.30
CA VAL A 197 10.53 -0.03 5.98
C VAL A 197 10.69 0.15 7.48
N ALA A 198 9.62 0.45 8.18
CA ALA A 198 9.58 0.51 9.63
C ALA A 198 8.78 -0.65 10.19
N VAL A 199 9.29 -1.27 11.25
CA VAL A 199 8.62 -2.37 11.96
C VAL A 199 8.62 -2.07 13.44
N ILE A 200 7.52 -2.37 14.10
CA ILE A 200 7.39 -2.20 15.55
C ILE A 200 7.24 -3.57 16.20
N VAL A 201 8.20 -3.90 17.07
CA VAL A 201 8.19 -5.12 17.89
C VAL A 201 8.31 -4.72 19.37
N GLY A 202 7.30 -5.04 20.17
CA GLY A 202 7.20 -4.58 21.56
C GLY A 202 7.13 -3.07 21.65
N SER A 203 8.09 -2.47 22.35
CA SER A 203 8.28 -1.01 22.46
C SER A 203 9.48 -0.51 21.65
N LYS A 204 9.88 -1.22 20.61
CA LYS A 204 11.02 -0.87 19.79
C LYS A 204 10.64 -0.70 18.33
N VAL A 205 11.13 0.38 17.72
CA VAL A 205 10.99 0.67 16.29
C VAL A 205 12.27 0.29 15.59
N TYR A 206 12.15 -0.45 14.51
CA TYR A 206 13.25 -0.81 13.63
C TYR A 206 13.07 -0.10 12.29
N CYS A 207 14.14 0.50 11.78
CA CYS A 207 14.20 1.07 10.44
C CYS A 207 15.07 0.16 9.56
N LEU A 208 14.50 -0.28 8.43
CA LEU A 208 15.14 -1.16 7.46
C LEU A 208 15.25 -0.46 6.12
N THR A 209 16.22 -0.88 5.30
CA THR A 209 16.24 -0.52 3.88
C THR A 209 15.18 -1.30 3.12
N ALA A 210 14.45 -0.64 2.21
CA ALA A 210 13.45 -1.28 1.36
C ALA A 210 14.06 -2.21 0.30
N ALA A 211 15.36 -2.00 -0.03
CA ALA A 211 16.04 -2.72 -1.09
C ALA A 211 16.40 -4.17 -0.68
N ASP A 212 16.92 -4.36 0.53
CA ASP A 212 17.50 -5.63 0.99
C ASP A 212 17.07 -6.04 2.41
N GLY A 213 16.20 -5.25 3.07
CA GLY A 213 15.72 -5.55 4.42
C GLY A 213 16.74 -5.34 5.53
N ARG A 214 17.91 -4.78 5.23
CA ARG A 214 18.96 -4.56 6.23
C ARG A 214 18.53 -3.53 7.26
N THR A 215 18.68 -3.84 8.56
CA THR A 215 18.40 -2.91 9.64
C THR A 215 19.43 -1.77 9.66
N LEU A 216 18.94 -0.55 9.51
CA LEU A 216 19.75 0.67 9.63
C LEU A 216 19.95 1.04 11.09
N TRP A 217 18.87 1.07 11.86
CA TRP A 217 18.88 1.37 13.30
C TRP A 217 17.63 0.81 13.97
N SER A 218 17.68 0.75 15.31
CA SER A 218 16.50 0.50 16.15
C SER A 218 16.48 1.47 17.32
N LYS A 219 15.29 1.92 17.74
CA LYS A 219 15.08 2.86 18.86
C LYS A 219 13.93 2.42 19.74
N GLU A 220 14.06 2.63 21.03
CA GLU A 220 12.97 2.41 21.96
C GLU A 220 11.95 3.56 21.91
N THR A 221 10.68 3.22 22.01
CA THR A 221 9.59 4.18 22.14
C THR A 221 9.40 4.58 23.59
N VAL A 222 9.03 5.84 23.83
CA VAL A 222 8.82 6.36 25.18
C VAL A 222 7.58 5.73 25.85
N TYR A 223 6.60 5.35 25.05
CA TYR A 223 5.35 4.70 25.49
C TYR A 223 5.03 3.53 24.55
N VAL A 224 4.10 2.67 24.95
CA VAL A 224 3.66 1.53 24.13
C VAL A 224 3.03 2.04 22.84
N PRO A 225 3.49 1.56 21.68
CA PRO A 225 2.86 1.90 20.40
C PRO A 225 1.42 1.35 20.34
N SER A 226 0.52 2.10 19.71
CA SER A 226 -0.91 1.77 19.65
C SER A 226 -1.36 1.26 18.28
N ALA A 227 -0.59 1.51 17.22
CA ALA A 227 -0.91 1.07 15.86
C ALA A 227 0.37 0.95 15.01
N SER A 228 0.22 0.43 13.79
CA SER A 228 1.29 0.32 12.80
C SER A 228 1.90 1.69 12.49
N PRO A 229 3.21 1.76 12.21
CA PRO A 229 3.89 3.01 11.88
C PRO A 229 3.54 3.46 10.46
N ALA A 230 3.71 4.75 10.19
CA ALA A 230 3.77 5.30 8.84
C ALA A 230 5.19 5.77 8.54
N VAL A 231 5.62 5.65 7.28
CA VAL A 231 6.97 6.02 6.85
C VAL A 231 6.85 7.05 5.73
N SER A 232 7.46 8.22 5.96
CA SER A 232 7.68 9.23 4.92
C SER A 232 9.10 9.11 4.37
N GLU A 233 9.48 9.95 3.43
CA GLU A 233 10.85 9.98 2.89
C GLU A 233 11.92 10.25 3.98
N SER A 234 11.59 11.04 4.99
CA SER A 234 12.54 11.50 6.00
C SER A 234 12.24 11.06 7.43
N ASN A 235 11.00 10.61 7.71
CA ASN A 235 10.54 10.34 9.06
C ASN A 235 9.77 9.04 9.18
N ILE A 236 9.95 8.36 10.31
CA ILE A 236 9.07 7.29 10.77
C ILE A 236 8.15 7.86 11.85
N LEU A 237 6.85 7.68 11.67
CA LEU A 237 5.78 8.19 12.52
C LEU A 237 5.15 7.03 13.27
N VAL A 238 5.23 7.06 14.59
CA VAL A 238 4.78 5.99 15.49
C VAL A 238 3.68 6.50 16.38
N PRO A 239 2.45 5.99 16.23
CA PRO A 239 1.38 6.30 17.16
C PRO A 239 1.62 5.62 18.51
N LEU A 240 1.44 6.37 19.60
CA LEU A 240 1.63 5.89 20.96
C LEU A 240 0.33 5.92 21.76
N GLY A 241 0.15 4.97 22.66
CA GLY A 241 -1.08 4.79 23.46
C GLY A 241 -1.43 5.93 24.42
N ASN A 242 -0.54 6.93 24.54
CA ASN A 242 -0.80 8.14 25.33
C ASN A 242 -1.24 9.35 24.51
N GLY A 243 -1.65 9.16 23.24
CA GLY A 243 -2.08 10.23 22.33
C GLY A 243 -0.95 10.97 21.62
N ARG A 244 0.28 10.53 21.77
CA ARG A 244 1.41 11.10 21.04
C ARG A 244 1.60 10.40 19.69
N MET A 245 1.88 11.19 18.67
CA MET A 245 2.46 10.76 17.40
C MET A 245 3.95 11.07 17.47
N GLN A 246 4.80 10.06 17.67
CA GLN A 246 6.23 10.19 17.77
C GLN A 246 6.85 10.17 16.37
N SER A 247 7.67 11.16 16.05
CA SER A 247 8.39 11.25 14.77
C SER A 247 9.88 11.00 14.96
N TYR A 248 10.41 10.00 14.29
CA TYR A 248 11.84 9.68 14.26
C TYR A 248 12.40 10.05 12.90
N LEU A 249 13.51 10.80 12.87
CA LEU A 249 14.26 11.03 11.63
C LEU A 249 14.93 9.73 11.16
N ILE A 250 14.81 9.42 9.87
CA ILE A 250 15.43 8.24 9.26
C ILE A 250 16.94 8.39 9.22
N GLU A 251 17.43 9.53 8.72
CA GLU A 251 18.84 9.90 8.83
C GLU A 251 19.15 10.40 10.24
N ASP A 252 19.39 9.47 11.15
CA ASP A 252 19.68 9.80 12.54
C ASP A 252 21.08 10.42 12.68
N LYS A 253 21.13 11.72 12.79
CA LYS A 253 22.36 12.49 13.09
C LYS A 253 22.43 12.91 14.56
N GLY A 254 21.77 12.18 15.45
CA GLY A 254 21.73 12.47 16.90
C GLY A 254 20.72 13.54 17.29
N TYR A 255 19.83 13.96 16.40
CA TYR A 255 18.73 14.85 16.73
C TYR A 255 17.61 14.04 17.41
N GLY A 256 17.08 14.63 18.50
CA GLY A 256 15.97 14.02 19.24
C GLY A 256 14.73 13.88 18.36
N SER A 257 13.89 12.89 18.71
CA SER A 257 12.59 12.70 18.08
C SER A 257 11.63 13.84 18.43
N ASN A 258 10.78 14.23 17.48
CA ASN A 258 9.68 15.16 17.69
C ASN A 258 8.40 14.39 18.06
N ALA A 259 7.46 15.06 18.75
CA ALA A 259 6.16 14.47 19.05
C ALA A 259 5.04 15.47 18.79
N PHE A 260 3.96 14.98 18.21
CA PHE A 260 2.70 15.69 18.07
C PHE A 260 1.71 15.16 19.09
N PHE A 261 0.81 16.01 19.55
CA PHE A 261 -0.18 15.66 20.57
C PHE A 261 -1.59 15.76 19.99
N ALA A 262 -2.39 14.74 20.24
CA ALA A 262 -3.81 14.69 19.94
C ALA A 262 -4.59 14.35 21.20
N THR A 263 -5.88 14.60 21.19
CA THR A 263 -6.81 14.04 22.20
C THR A 263 -7.15 12.61 21.78
N GLY A 264 -7.06 11.68 22.72
CA GLY A 264 -7.15 10.25 22.41
C GLY A 264 -5.87 9.72 21.76
N TYR A 265 -5.89 8.47 21.34
CA TYR A 265 -4.75 7.81 20.69
C TYR A 265 -5.17 7.22 19.33
N ALA A 266 -4.22 7.12 18.43
CA ALA A 266 -4.48 6.52 17.12
C ALA A 266 -4.59 4.99 17.24
N THR A 267 -5.65 4.44 16.70
CA THR A 267 -5.93 2.99 16.67
C THR A 267 -5.61 2.35 15.32
N ALA A 268 -5.32 3.19 14.32
CA ALA A 268 -5.06 2.76 12.96
C ALA A 268 -3.78 3.42 12.42
N ARG A 269 -3.23 2.84 11.35
CA ARG A 269 -2.02 3.35 10.68
C ARG A 269 -2.24 4.79 10.22
N PRO A 270 -1.30 5.72 10.53
CA PRO A 270 -1.33 7.06 9.96
C PRO A 270 -1.13 7.06 8.44
N LEU A 271 -1.69 8.05 7.76
CA LEU A 271 -1.52 8.28 6.34
C LEU A 271 -0.41 9.31 6.10
N VAL A 272 0.52 9.00 5.22
CA VAL A 272 1.48 9.98 4.68
C VAL A 272 0.98 10.45 3.32
N VAL A 273 0.83 11.76 3.15
CA VAL A 273 0.45 12.40 1.89
C VAL A 273 1.42 13.56 1.62
N GLY A 274 2.29 13.38 0.64
CA GLY A 274 3.38 14.32 0.36
C GLY A 274 4.27 14.53 1.60
N SER A 275 4.41 15.77 2.04
CA SER A 275 5.19 16.13 3.23
C SER A 275 4.39 16.11 4.55
N LYS A 276 3.09 15.76 4.50
CA LYS A 276 2.19 15.79 5.66
C LYS A 276 1.86 14.40 6.14
N VAL A 277 1.47 14.30 7.41
CA VAL A 277 0.91 13.10 8.02
C VAL A 277 -0.48 13.41 8.56
N ALA A 278 -1.42 12.50 8.29
CA ALA A 278 -2.75 12.52 8.84
C ALA A 278 -2.98 11.29 9.72
N TRP A 279 -3.65 11.46 10.86
CA TRP A 279 -4.04 10.34 11.72
C TRP A 279 -5.36 10.60 12.41
N THR A 280 -6.07 9.53 12.63
CA THR A 280 -7.36 9.48 13.32
C THR A 280 -7.17 9.03 14.76
N THR A 281 -8.10 9.38 15.65
CA THR A 281 -8.08 8.96 17.06
C THR A 281 -9.40 8.34 17.50
N ASP A 282 -9.33 7.55 18.56
CA ASP A 282 -10.48 6.91 19.24
C ASP A 282 -11.50 7.92 19.78
N THR A 283 -11.08 9.17 20.03
CA THR A 283 -11.96 10.28 20.46
C THR A 283 -12.54 11.09 19.31
N GLY A 284 -12.31 10.67 18.06
CA GLY A 284 -12.88 11.30 16.87
C GLY A 284 -12.09 12.48 16.34
N GLN A 285 -10.79 12.61 16.64
CA GLN A 285 -9.98 13.64 16.01
C GLN A 285 -9.31 13.12 14.73
N LEU A 286 -9.45 13.88 13.64
CA LEU A 286 -8.57 13.80 12.47
C LEU A 286 -7.55 14.93 12.58
N ASN A 287 -6.28 14.56 12.68
CA ASN A 287 -5.16 15.48 12.85
C ASN A 287 -4.29 15.50 11.61
N LEU A 288 -3.72 16.68 11.28
CA LEU A 288 -2.80 16.87 10.19
C LEU A 288 -1.57 17.63 10.67
N ALA A 289 -0.38 17.15 10.36
CA ALA A 289 0.89 17.78 10.73
C ALA A 289 1.93 17.65 9.62
N THR A 290 2.95 18.51 9.65
CA THR A 290 4.12 18.45 8.77
C THR A 290 5.34 18.10 9.60
N PRO A 291 5.84 16.85 9.57
CA PRO A 291 6.85 16.35 10.51
C PRO A 291 8.20 17.07 10.46
N ILE A 292 8.58 17.60 9.31
CA ILE A 292 9.88 18.25 9.08
C ILE A 292 9.87 19.69 9.55
N SER A 293 8.81 20.44 9.25
CA SER A 293 8.80 21.90 9.38
C SER A 293 8.17 22.42 10.66
N SER A 294 7.40 21.61 11.38
CA SER A 294 6.66 22.05 12.56
C SER A 294 6.59 20.97 13.64
N LYS A 295 6.57 21.43 14.90
CA LYS A 295 6.24 20.57 16.06
C LYS A 295 4.77 20.63 16.42
N ALA A 296 3.97 21.39 15.68
CA ALA A 296 2.55 21.58 15.94
C ALA A 296 1.69 20.86 14.91
N VAL A 297 0.52 20.44 15.36
CA VAL A 297 -0.56 19.98 14.49
C VAL A 297 -1.08 21.18 13.73
N SER A 298 -1.05 21.12 12.39
CA SER A 298 -1.45 22.23 11.52
C SER A 298 -2.96 22.36 11.37
N PHE A 299 -3.69 21.24 11.49
CA PHE A 299 -5.14 21.19 11.39
C PHE A 299 -5.72 20.09 12.27
N ARG A 300 -6.88 20.32 12.83
CA ARG A 300 -7.69 19.35 13.58
C ARG A 300 -9.15 19.45 13.20
N LEU A 301 -9.74 18.31 12.88
CA LEU A 301 -11.19 18.16 12.76
C LEU A 301 -11.66 17.31 13.93
N GLN A 302 -12.70 17.76 14.62
CA GLN A 302 -13.42 16.95 15.61
C GLN A 302 -14.64 16.33 14.94
N ALA A 303 -14.63 15.04 14.71
CA ALA A 303 -15.76 14.24 14.25
C ALA A 303 -16.79 14.05 15.38
N HIS A 304 -17.98 13.65 15.02
CA HIS A 304 -19.07 13.41 15.97
C HIS A 304 -18.85 12.16 16.84
N SER A 305 -18.11 11.19 16.32
CA SER A 305 -17.77 9.94 17.04
C SER A 305 -16.33 9.49 16.75
N SER A 306 -15.91 8.36 17.31
CA SER A 306 -14.59 7.77 17.10
C SER A 306 -14.29 7.53 15.62
N LEU A 307 -13.05 7.82 15.23
CA LEU A 307 -12.48 7.52 13.91
C LEU A 307 -11.57 6.29 14.06
N ALA A 308 -12.15 5.09 13.92
CA ALA A 308 -11.47 3.84 14.21
C ALA A 308 -10.57 3.33 13.07
N SER A 309 -10.82 3.76 11.84
CA SER A 309 -10.09 3.32 10.66
C SER A 309 -8.97 4.27 10.25
N SER A 310 -8.03 3.76 9.43
CA SER A 310 -6.99 4.59 8.83
C SER A 310 -7.62 5.64 7.91
N PRO A 311 -7.16 6.88 7.96
CA PRO A 311 -7.53 7.86 6.93
C PRO A 311 -6.93 7.42 5.60
N THR A 312 -7.59 7.76 4.50
CA THR A 312 -7.11 7.53 3.14
C THR A 312 -6.99 8.84 2.38
N GLY A 313 -6.15 8.86 1.36
CA GLY A 313 -5.90 10.08 0.61
C GLY A 313 -5.86 9.83 -0.88
N PHE A 314 -6.39 10.78 -1.65
CA PHE A 314 -6.32 10.79 -3.09
C PHE A 314 -6.18 12.23 -3.59
N GLY A 315 -5.16 12.50 -4.39
CA GLY A 315 -4.81 13.88 -4.76
C GLY A 315 -4.56 14.74 -3.52
N ASN A 316 -5.29 15.84 -3.40
CA ASN A 316 -5.20 16.78 -2.28
C ASN A 316 -6.21 16.54 -1.15
N MET A 317 -7.03 15.49 -1.28
CA MET A 317 -8.10 15.19 -0.34
C MET A 317 -7.73 14.06 0.60
N ILE A 318 -8.14 14.18 1.86
CA ILE A 318 -8.03 13.17 2.91
C ILE A 318 -9.44 12.78 3.32
N TYR A 319 -9.70 11.49 3.39
CA TYR A 319 -10.99 10.93 3.77
C TYR A 319 -10.86 10.17 5.10
N ALA A 320 -11.81 10.34 5.98
CA ALA A 320 -11.91 9.61 7.23
C ALA A 320 -13.37 9.23 7.50
N ALA A 321 -13.57 8.07 8.13
CA ALA A 321 -14.90 7.58 8.47
C ALA A 321 -15.04 7.35 9.97
N SER A 322 -16.24 7.55 10.50
CA SER A 322 -16.53 7.45 11.92
C SER A 322 -17.55 6.37 12.27
N LEU A 323 -17.53 5.95 13.53
CA LEU A 323 -18.41 4.90 14.04
C LEU A 323 -19.90 5.27 14.09
N ASP A 324 -20.26 6.53 13.92
CA ASP A 324 -21.65 6.99 13.79
C ASP A 324 -22.12 7.08 12.34
N GLY A 325 -21.30 6.64 11.40
CA GLY A 325 -21.64 6.56 9.98
C GLY A 325 -21.36 7.82 9.16
N PHE A 326 -20.65 8.81 9.72
CA PHE A 326 -20.19 9.95 8.94
C PHE A 326 -18.88 9.67 8.21
N VAL A 327 -18.79 10.24 7.01
CA VAL A 327 -17.57 10.30 6.20
C VAL A 327 -17.20 11.76 6.02
N TYR A 328 -15.94 12.07 6.24
CA TYR A 328 -15.39 13.42 6.18
C TYR A 328 -14.37 13.51 5.04
N CYS A 329 -14.41 14.61 4.29
CA CYS A 329 -13.38 14.98 3.31
C CYS A 329 -12.71 16.28 3.73
N VAL A 330 -11.39 16.25 3.82
CA VAL A 330 -10.56 17.39 4.23
C VAL A 330 -9.55 17.72 3.14
N ASP A 331 -9.48 19.00 2.77
CA ASP A 331 -8.42 19.53 1.92
C ASP A 331 -7.14 19.68 2.75
N GLN A 332 -6.11 18.91 2.41
CA GLN A 332 -4.87 18.91 3.17
C GLN A 332 -4.07 20.20 3.07
N ASP A 333 -4.15 20.95 1.97
CA ASP A 333 -3.37 22.16 1.78
C ASP A 333 -3.99 23.35 2.50
N ARG A 334 -5.32 23.48 2.40
CA ARG A 334 -6.07 24.54 3.05
C ARG A 334 -6.38 24.25 4.51
N GLY A 335 -6.26 22.98 4.95
CA GLY A 335 -6.61 22.56 6.29
C GLY A 335 -8.07 22.89 6.62
N ARG A 336 -9.00 22.46 5.78
CA ARG A 336 -10.43 22.72 5.97
C ARG A 336 -11.27 21.49 5.63
N LEU A 337 -12.39 21.35 6.30
CA LEU A 337 -13.44 20.42 5.91
C LEU A 337 -14.04 20.87 4.57
N VAL A 338 -14.08 19.98 3.59
CA VAL A 338 -14.69 20.22 2.28
C VAL A 338 -16.16 19.82 2.31
N TRP A 339 -16.42 18.60 2.76
CA TRP A 339 -17.77 18.06 2.92
C TRP A 339 -17.80 16.98 4.00
N GLU A 340 -18.99 16.72 4.51
CA GLU A 340 -19.31 15.55 5.33
C GLU A 340 -20.63 14.96 4.85
N VAL A 341 -20.74 13.64 4.92
CA VAL A 341 -21.94 12.89 4.52
C VAL A 341 -22.15 11.71 5.43
N THR A 342 -23.39 11.36 5.69
CA THR A 342 -23.72 10.20 6.53
C THR A 342 -24.28 9.04 5.73
N THR A 343 -23.82 7.82 6.05
CA THR A 343 -24.37 6.55 5.57
C THR A 343 -25.51 6.04 6.45
N GLY A 344 -25.70 6.65 7.63
CA GLY A 344 -26.72 6.28 8.61
C GLY A 344 -26.37 5.07 9.47
N THR A 345 -25.25 4.37 9.21
CA THR A 345 -24.81 3.19 9.96
C THR A 345 -23.30 3.24 10.18
N SER A 346 -22.81 2.62 11.26
CA SER A 346 -21.41 2.60 11.66
C SER A 346 -20.47 2.19 10.54
N ILE A 347 -19.30 2.84 10.46
CA ILE A 347 -18.24 2.53 9.50
C ILE A 347 -16.97 2.22 10.28
N THR A 348 -16.47 1.01 10.15
CA THR A 348 -15.21 0.53 10.76
C THR A 348 -14.08 0.38 9.76
N GLU A 349 -14.43 0.28 8.47
CA GLU A 349 -13.46 0.16 7.38
C GLU A 349 -13.01 1.55 6.88
N SER A 350 -11.80 1.60 6.35
CA SER A 350 -11.29 2.84 5.72
C SER A 350 -12.06 3.16 4.45
N PRO A 351 -12.44 4.41 4.20
CA PRO A 351 -12.98 4.84 2.91
C PRO A 351 -11.97 4.55 1.79
N VAL A 352 -12.42 4.13 0.61
CA VAL A 352 -11.54 3.72 -0.49
C VAL A 352 -11.72 4.64 -1.69
N PRO A 353 -10.82 5.59 -1.91
CA PRO A 353 -10.89 6.48 -3.08
C PRO A 353 -10.31 5.79 -4.32
N ILE A 354 -11.09 5.73 -5.40
CA ILE A 354 -10.66 5.24 -6.72
C ILE A 354 -11.23 6.15 -7.81
N GLY A 355 -10.38 6.81 -8.57
CA GLY A 355 -10.77 7.81 -9.55
C GLY A 355 -11.61 8.92 -8.90
N LYS A 356 -12.76 9.22 -9.48
CA LYS A 356 -13.67 10.26 -8.94
C LYS A 356 -14.60 9.78 -7.82
N TYR A 357 -14.54 8.52 -7.43
CA TYR A 357 -15.46 7.93 -6.45
C TYR A 357 -14.76 7.48 -5.18
N LEU A 358 -15.48 7.59 -4.09
CA LEU A 358 -15.14 7.07 -2.79
C LEU A 358 -16.09 5.90 -2.47
N TYR A 359 -15.52 4.74 -2.18
CA TYR A 359 -16.26 3.55 -1.79
C TYR A 359 -16.21 3.36 -0.29
N VAL A 360 -17.36 3.14 0.32
CA VAL A 360 -17.50 3.02 1.77
C VAL A 360 -18.36 1.81 2.09
N VAL A 361 -17.86 0.94 2.96
CA VAL A 361 -18.60 -0.22 3.48
C VAL A 361 -19.01 0.07 4.92
N SER A 362 -20.29 -0.09 5.23
CA SER A 362 -20.82 0.07 6.58
C SER A 362 -21.01 -1.27 7.29
N GLU A 363 -21.14 -1.27 8.61
CA GLU A 363 -21.39 -2.47 9.42
C GLU A 363 -22.78 -3.10 9.18
N ALA A 364 -23.67 -2.39 8.48
CA ALA A 364 -24.93 -2.95 8.00
C ALA A 364 -24.78 -3.77 6.71
N ASP A 365 -23.55 -4.14 6.30
CA ASP A 365 -23.22 -4.86 5.07
C ASP A 365 -23.66 -4.10 3.82
N GLN A 366 -23.41 -2.81 3.80
CA GLN A 366 -23.83 -1.91 2.73
C GLN A 366 -22.61 -1.24 2.10
N LEU A 367 -22.52 -1.32 0.78
CA LEU A 367 -21.51 -0.64 -0.01
C LEU A 367 -22.10 0.63 -0.63
N PHE A 368 -21.51 1.76 -0.30
CA PHE A 368 -21.85 3.08 -0.83
C PHE A 368 -20.82 3.54 -1.85
N LYS A 369 -21.28 4.27 -2.85
CA LYS A 369 -20.46 4.99 -3.84
C LYS A 369 -20.77 6.47 -3.76
N ILE A 370 -19.77 7.26 -3.40
CA ILE A 370 -19.87 8.68 -3.12
C ILE A 370 -18.96 9.41 -4.11
N ASP A 371 -19.38 10.54 -4.65
CA ASP A 371 -18.49 11.40 -5.42
C ASP A 371 -17.43 12.01 -4.48
N ALA A 372 -16.17 11.77 -4.79
CA ALA A 372 -15.05 12.09 -3.92
C ALA A 372 -14.83 13.60 -3.71
N LEU A 373 -15.26 14.44 -4.67
CA LEU A 373 -15.13 15.90 -4.60
C LEU A 373 -16.32 16.57 -3.91
N THR A 374 -17.53 16.08 -4.17
CA THR A 374 -18.76 16.74 -3.73
C THR A 374 -19.40 16.11 -2.49
N GLY A 375 -19.08 14.86 -2.17
CA GLY A 375 -19.71 14.10 -1.09
C GLY A 375 -21.11 13.60 -1.41
N GLN A 376 -21.57 13.76 -2.65
CA GLN A 376 -22.90 13.29 -3.07
C GLN A 376 -22.87 11.79 -3.40
N PHE A 377 -23.96 11.10 -3.10
CA PHE A 377 -24.14 9.72 -3.55
C PHE A 377 -24.27 9.68 -5.07
N ALA A 378 -23.69 8.68 -5.72
CA ALA A 378 -23.70 8.58 -7.18
C ALA A 378 -25.12 8.33 -7.72
N ASP A 379 -25.60 9.20 -8.61
CA ASP A 379 -26.98 9.21 -9.13
C ASP A 379 -27.40 7.93 -9.87
N ASN A 380 -26.44 7.25 -10.48
CA ASN A 380 -26.70 6.06 -11.31
C ASN A 380 -26.53 4.75 -10.54
N TRP A 381 -26.48 4.81 -9.23
CA TRP A 381 -26.25 3.67 -8.39
C TRP A 381 -27.43 3.45 -7.44
N ASP A 382 -28.06 2.26 -7.48
CA ASP A 382 -29.00 1.84 -6.46
C ASP A 382 -28.24 1.72 -5.14
N THR A 383 -27.99 2.82 -4.49
CA THR A 383 -27.29 2.87 -3.21
C THR A 383 -28.23 2.65 -2.05
N PRO A 384 -27.78 1.88 -1.05
CA PRO A 384 -26.56 1.08 -1.00
C PRO A 384 -26.72 -0.30 -1.64
N ILE A 385 -25.60 -0.91 -2.08
CA ILE A 385 -25.60 -2.33 -2.43
C ILE A 385 -25.54 -3.12 -1.12
N ASN A 386 -26.55 -3.94 -0.89
CA ASN A 386 -26.67 -4.74 0.34
C ASN A 386 -25.91 -6.07 0.24
N GLY A 387 -25.46 -6.58 1.40
CA GLY A 387 -24.81 -7.89 1.52
C GLY A 387 -23.30 -7.85 1.34
N ILE A 388 -22.68 -6.67 1.23
CA ILE A 388 -21.24 -6.51 1.06
C ILE A 388 -20.60 -6.14 2.41
N VAL A 389 -19.62 -6.95 2.82
CA VAL A 389 -18.88 -6.74 4.08
C VAL A 389 -17.48 -6.20 3.87
N LYS A 390 -16.90 -6.38 2.67
CA LYS A 390 -15.54 -5.94 2.38
C LYS A 390 -15.38 -5.49 0.93
N PHE A 391 -14.80 -4.33 0.72
CA PHE A 391 -14.37 -3.85 -0.58
C PHE A 391 -12.92 -4.31 -0.83
N LEU A 392 -12.62 -4.82 -2.05
CA LEU A 392 -11.30 -5.32 -2.42
C LEU A 392 -10.54 -4.35 -3.31
N GLY A 393 -11.21 -3.81 -4.29
CA GLY A 393 -10.68 -2.94 -5.31
C GLY A 393 -11.67 -2.73 -6.45
N ALA A 394 -11.29 -1.92 -7.43
CA ALA A 394 -12.08 -1.71 -8.63
C ALA A 394 -11.19 -1.57 -9.87
N THR A 395 -11.80 -1.83 -11.03
CA THR A 395 -11.30 -1.47 -12.34
C THR A 395 -12.15 -0.35 -12.93
N GLU A 396 -11.88 0.06 -14.15
CA GLU A 396 -12.75 1.02 -14.86
C GLU A 396 -14.19 0.52 -15.05
N LYS A 397 -14.41 -0.81 -15.05
CA LYS A 397 -15.69 -1.44 -15.37
C LYS A 397 -16.34 -2.17 -14.20
N SER A 398 -15.53 -2.69 -13.30
CA SER A 398 -15.98 -3.64 -12.28
C SER A 398 -15.48 -3.26 -10.90
N ILE A 399 -16.33 -3.55 -9.91
CA ILE A 399 -15.99 -3.47 -8.49
C ILE A 399 -15.91 -4.89 -7.97
N PHE A 400 -14.96 -5.14 -7.09
CA PHE A 400 -14.73 -6.41 -6.43
C PHE A 400 -15.00 -6.27 -4.93
N ALA A 401 -15.89 -7.09 -4.44
CA ALA A 401 -16.31 -7.03 -3.05
C ALA A 401 -16.67 -8.43 -2.51
N LEU A 402 -16.55 -8.62 -1.20
CA LEU A 402 -16.89 -9.87 -0.53
C LEU A 402 -18.18 -9.72 0.28
N ASP A 403 -18.92 -10.81 0.34
CA ASP A 403 -20.04 -10.99 1.26
C ASP A 403 -19.63 -11.76 2.54
N LYS A 404 -20.59 -11.93 3.46
CA LYS A 404 -20.39 -12.65 4.75
C LYS A 404 -20.02 -14.13 4.60
N ILE A 405 -20.31 -14.76 3.48
CA ILE A 405 -20.03 -16.18 3.22
C ILE A 405 -18.82 -16.38 2.31
N ASN A 406 -17.97 -15.36 2.19
CA ASN A 406 -16.78 -15.35 1.34
C ASN A 406 -17.09 -15.61 -0.15
N MET A 407 -18.18 -15.05 -0.66
CA MET A 407 -18.40 -14.96 -2.10
C MET A 407 -17.81 -13.65 -2.61
N LEU A 408 -16.92 -13.75 -3.57
CA LEU A 408 -16.39 -12.62 -4.32
C LEU A 408 -17.42 -12.22 -5.38
N HIS A 409 -17.93 -11.01 -5.27
CA HIS A 409 -18.84 -10.41 -6.22
C HIS A 409 -18.06 -9.56 -7.21
N VAL A 410 -18.32 -9.76 -8.50
CA VAL A 410 -17.92 -8.86 -9.58
C VAL A 410 -19.13 -8.01 -9.91
N ILE A 411 -19.07 -6.74 -9.58
CA ILE A 411 -20.18 -5.78 -9.69
C ILE A 411 -19.84 -4.79 -10.79
N ASP A 412 -20.77 -4.61 -11.73
CA ASP A 412 -20.62 -3.59 -12.76
C ASP A 412 -20.72 -2.18 -12.17
N ILE A 413 -19.72 -1.35 -12.46
CA ILE A 413 -19.54 -0.02 -11.85
C ILE A 413 -20.66 0.96 -12.20
N ASN A 414 -21.34 0.77 -13.34
CA ASN A 414 -22.37 1.67 -13.83
C ASN A 414 -23.78 1.26 -13.40
N SER A 415 -24.06 -0.05 -13.42
CA SER A 415 -25.41 -0.59 -13.13
C SER A 415 -25.60 -1.05 -11.70
N SER A 416 -24.55 -1.06 -10.87
CA SER A 416 -24.53 -1.59 -9.50
C SER A 416 -24.96 -3.06 -9.34
N LYS A 417 -25.05 -3.81 -10.45
CA LYS A 417 -25.48 -5.19 -10.45
C LYS A 417 -24.30 -6.15 -10.38
N SER A 418 -24.45 -7.20 -9.58
CA SER A 418 -23.50 -8.30 -9.58
C SER A 418 -23.60 -9.06 -10.90
N VAL A 419 -22.51 -9.04 -11.68
CA VAL A 419 -22.39 -9.73 -12.97
C VAL A 419 -22.04 -11.19 -12.76
N SER A 420 -21.19 -11.48 -11.80
CA SER A 420 -20.77 -12.84 -11.46
C SER A 420 -20.35 -12.94 -10.01
N THR A 421 -20.33 -14.17 -9.50
CA THR A 421 -19.88 -14.48 -8.13
C THR A 421 -18.96 -15.69 -8.13
N VAL A 422 -17.96 -15.68 -7.27
CA VAL A 422 -17.00 -16.78 -7.08
C VAL A 422 -16.87 -17.11 -5.61
N ALA A 423 -17.05 -18.37 -5.25
CA ALA A 423 -16.76 -18.81 -3.88
C ALA A 423 -15.24 -18.79 -3.66
N VAL A 424 -14.83 -18.11 -2.63
CA VAL A 424 -13.44 -18.03 -2.19
C VAL A 424 -13.27 -18.91 -0.95
N GLY A 425 -12.09 -19.52 -0.81
CA GLY A 425 -11.74 -20.30 0.38
C GLY A 425 -11.75 -19.47 1.66
N ALA A 426 -11.36 -20.05 2.77
CA ALA A 426 -11.25 -19.32 4.03
C ALA A 426 -10.19 -18.20 3.90
N ILE A 427 -10.65 -16.97 3.86
CA ILE A 427 -9.82 -15.76 3.86
C ILE A 427 -9.81 -15.20 5.27
N ASP A 428 -8.64 -14.86 5.75
CA ASP A 428 -8.48 -14.21 7.06
C ASP A 428 -8.11 -12.73 6.92
N ASN A 429 -7.37 -12.39 5.87
CA ASN A 429 -6.87 -11.05 5.61
C ASN A 429 -7.15 -10.64 4.16
N VAL A 430 -7.59 -9.42 4.00
CA VAL A 430 -7.83 -8.78 2.70
C VAL A 430 -7.10 -7.46 2.68
N LEU A 431 -6.23 -7.27 1.71
CA LEU A 431 -5.67 -5.96 1.44
C LEU A 431 -6.65 -5.18 0.55
N THR A 432 -7.25 -4.16 1.12
CA THR A 432 -8.01 -3.20 0.33
C THR A 432 -7.03 -2.39 -0.52
N ASN A 433 -7.08 -2.59 -1.82
CA ASN A 433 -6.16 -1.94 -2.76
C ASN A 433 -6.88 -0.82 -3.49
N TYR A 434 -6.42 0.42 -3.26
CA TYR A 434 -6.91 1.60 -3.97
C TYR A 434 -5.87 2.19 -4.94
N ALA A 435 -4.71 1.57 -5.02
CA ALA A 435 -3.62 2.06 -5.84
C ALA A 435 -3.54 1.39 -7.21
N THR A 436 -4.03 0.14 -7.31
CA THR A 436 -4.08 -0.61 -8.56
C THR A 436 -5.36 -1.44 -8.68
N ASP A 437 -5.61 -1.98 -9.87
CA ASP A 437 -6.72 -2.89 -10.17
C ASP A 437 -6.50 -4.34 -9.69
N ARG A 438 -5.45 -4.61 -8.92
CA ARG A 438 -5.11 -5.93 -8.39
C ARG A 438 -5.79 -6.19 -7.05
N MET A 439 -6.29 -7.41 -6.87
CA MET A 439 -6.85 -7.89 -5.61
C MET A 439 -5.87 -8.84 -4.94
N TYR A 440 -5.63 -8.64 -3.65
CA TYR A 440 -4.78 -9.53 -2.85
C TYR A 440 -5.61 -10.16 -1.74
N LEU A 441 -5.67 -11.48 -1.75
CA LEU A 441 -6.35 -12.29 -0.76
C LEU A 441 -5.33 -13.12 0.00
N ALA A 442 -5.48 -13.21 1.32
CA ALA A 442 -4.54 -13.97 2.11
C ALA A 442 -5.21 -14.76 3.24
N THR A 443 -4.57 -15.87 3.60
CA THR A 443 -4.86 -16.62 4.81
C THR A 443 -3.91 -16.23 5.93
N LYS A 444 -4.32 -16.45 7.18
CA LYS A 444 -3.41 -16.34 8.32
C LYS A 444 -2.18 -17.25 8.19
N GLY A 445 -2.35 -18.40 7.54
CA GLY A 445 -1.26 -19.35 7.27
C GLY A 445 -0.25 -18.91 6.22
N GLY A 446 -0.36 -17.68 5.69
CA GLY A 446 0.63 -17.10 4.78
C GLY A 446 0.44 -17.45 3.30
N LEU A 447 -0.67 -18.09 2.90
CA LEU A 447 -1.00 -18.19 1.48
C LEU A 447 -1.51 -16.82 1.01
N ILE A 448 -0.92 -16.28 -0.05
CA ILE A 448 -1.34 -15.06 -0.71
C ILE A 448 -1.66 -15.37 -2.17
N GLU A 449 -2.79 -14.87 -2.65
CA GLU A 449 -3.18 -14.91 -4.07
C GLU A 449 -3.42 -13.50 -4.59
N CYS A 450 -2.82 -13.19 -5.74
CA CYS A 450 -3.12 -12.01 -6.53
C CYS A 450 -4.12 -12.37 -7.64
N ILE A 451 -5.23 -11.65 -7.69
CA ILE A 451 -6.30 -11.87 -8.64
C ILE A 451 -6.48 -10.59 -9.46
N ARG A 452 -6.77 -10.74 -10.74
CA ARG A 452 -7.04 -9.64 -11.66
C ARG A 452 -8.22 -9.94 -12.56
N GLU A 453 -8.73 -8.93 -13.21
CA GLU A 453 -9.65 -9.11 -14.33
C GLU A 453 -8.93 -9.80 -15.50
N ALA A 454 -9.59 -10.77 -16.15
CA ALA A 454 -8.95 -11.55 -17.21
C ALA A 454 -8.56 -10.72 -18.43
N SER A 455 -9.29 -9.62 -18.67
CA SER A 455 -9.04 -8.65 -19.75
C SER A 455 -7.85 -7.71 -19.49
N SER A 456 -7.43 -7.52 -18.22
CA SER A 456 -6.37 -6.59 -17.81
C SER A 456 -5.06 -7.35 -17.60
N GLU A 457 -4.19 -7.43 -18.63
CA GLU A 457 -2.90 -8.13 -18.49
C GLU A 457 -1.92 -7.35 -17.61
N ASN A 458 -1.75 -6.07 -17.86
CA ASN A 458 -0.89 -5.20 -17.07
C ASN A 458 -1.70 -4.53 -15.96
N PRO A 459 -1.11 -4.27 -14.77
CA PRO A 459 -1.80 -3.52 -13.74
C PRO A 459 -2.13 -2.11 -14.20
N VAL A 460 -3.33 -1.69 -13.92
CA VAL A 460 -3.78 -0.30 -14.07
C VAL A 460 -3.53 0.41 -12.76
N PHE A 461 -2.77 1.49 -12.80
CA PHE A 461 -2.49 2.32 -11.65
C PHE A 461 -3.54 3.43 -11.57
N HIS A 462 -4.20 3.55 -10.44
CA HIS A 462 -5.13 4.64 -10.18
C HIS A 462 -4.33 5.90 -9.90
N SER A 463 -4.28 6.81 -10.88
CA SER A 463 -3.50 8.04 -10.79
C SER A 463 -4.06 8.97 -9.72
N ARG A 464 -3.18 9.50 -8.85
CA ARG A 464 -3.53 10.53 -7.87
C ARG A 464 -3.85 11.88 -8.52
N ASP A 465 -3.40 12.08 -9.75
CA ASP A 465 -3.56 13.36 -10.48
C ASP A 465 -4.94 13.50 -11.14
N GLU A 466 -5.71 12.41 -11.26
CA GLU A 466 -7.04 12.45 -11.90
C GLU A 466 -8.02 13.41 -11.19
N LEU A 467 -7.99 13.47 -9.86
CA LEU A 467 -8.81 14.42 -9.08
C LEU A 467 -8.30 15.86 -9.18
N ALA A 468 -6.99 16.06 -9.27
CA ALA A 468 -6.41 17.39 -9.42
C ALA A 468 -6.78 18.01 -10.78
N ALA A 469 -6.79 17.21 -11.86
CA ALA A 469 -7.21 17.64 -13.18
C ALA A 469 -8.70 18.02 -13.22
N GLN A 470 -9.58 17.23 -12.60
CA GLN A 470 -11.02 17.50 -12.51
C GLN A 470 -11.33 18.72 -11.62
N GLY A 471 -10.57 18.93 -10.54
CA GLY A 471 -10.71 20.10 -9.68
C GLY A 471 -10.27 21.40 -10.35
N SER A 472 -9.43 21.37 -11.38
CA SER A 472 -9.08 22.56 -12.18
C SER A 472 -10.16 22.92 -13.20
N GLU A 473 -10.83 21.94 -13.78
CA GLU A 473 -11.95 22.18 -14.71
C GLU A 473 -13.16 22.81 -14.01
N THR A 474 -13.46 22.38 -12.77
CA THR A 474 -14.54 23.00 -11.98
C THR A 474 -14.20 24.41 -11.52
N LYS A 475 -12.93 24.73 -11.27
CA LYS A 475 -12.52 26.10 -10.92
C LYS A 475 -12.65 27.08 -12.07
N ASP A 476 -12.38 26.63 -13.29
CA ASP A 476 -12.54 27.45 -14.48
C ASP A 476 -14.03 27.68 -14.82
N ALA A 477 -14.91 26.72 -14.49
CA ALA A 477 -16.36 26.86 -14.61
C ALA A 477 -16.94 27.79 -13.54
N ASP A 478 -16.52 27.70 -12.28
CA ASP A 478 -16.97 28.59 -11.20
C ASP A 478 -16.43 30.02 -11.38
N GLN A 479 -15.25 30.22 -11.93
CA GLN A 479 -14.73 31.54 -12.26
C GLN A 479 -15.41 32.16 -13.49
N ALA A 480 -15.95 31.33 -14.39
CA ALA A 480 -16.72 31.81 -15.52
C ALA A 480 -18.16 32.22 -15.10
N GLU A 481 -18.72 31.62 -14.06
CA GLU A 481 -20.01 32.04 -13.49
C GLU A 481 -19.90 33.28 -12.57
N GLU A 482 -18.79 33.50 -11.85
CA GLU A 482 -18.56 34.73 -11.07
C GLU A 482 -18.29 35.96 -11.95
N ALA A 483 -17.93 35.76 -13.22
CA ALA A 483 -17.72 36.88 -14.16
C ALA A 483 -18.99 37.41 -14.83
N ALA A 484 -20.14 36.79 -14.60
CA ALA A 484 -21.45 37.27 -15.07
C ALA A 484 -22.21 37.91 -13.92
N ASP A 485 -21.86 39.16 -13.58
CA ASP A 485 -22.65 40.00 -12.68
C ASP A 485 -24.03 40.29 -13.31
N PRO A 486 -25.14 39.75 -12.78
CA PRO A 486 -26.48 39.94 -13.33
C PRO A 486 -27.00 41.38 -13.15
N PHE A 487 -26.23 42.28 -12.54
CA PHE A 487 -26.58 43.70 -12.35
C PHE A 487 -25.83 44.67 -13.28
N ALA A 488 -24.97 44.18 -14.18
CA ALA A 488 -24.20 45.01 -15.11
C ALA A 488 -24.99 45.47 -16.35
N ALA A 489 -26.27 45.15 -16.49
CA ALA A 489 -27.12 45.60 -17.59
C ALA A 489 -28.31 46.43 -17.08
N GLY A 490 -28.05 47.69 -16.74
CA GLY A 490 -29.11 48.62 -16.40
C GLY A 490 -28.54 49.99 -16.13
N GLY A 491 -28.30 50.80 -17.18
CA GLY A 491 -28.04 52.23 -17.08
C GLY A 491 -29.29 52.97 -16.55
N GLY A 492 -29.48 52.97 -15.26
CA GLY A 492 -30.49 53.74 -14.54
C GLY A 492 -29.81 54.76 -13.65
N LYS A 493 -30.07 56.04 -13.90
CA LYS A 493 -29.65 57.18 -13.07
C LYS A 493 -30.00 56.92 -11.60
N ASP A 494 -29.01 57.12 -10.74
CA ASP A 494 -29.18 57.13 -9.28
C ASP A 494 -30.24 58.21 -8.89
N PRO A 495 -31.37 57.84 -8.27
CA PRO A 495 -32.40 58.76 -7.88
C PRO A 495 -32.06 59.59 -6.64
N PHE A 496 -30.87 59.49 -6.08
CA PHE A 496 -30.43 60.26 -4.90
C PHE A 496 -29.23 61.18 -5.15
N ALA A 497 -28.84 61.44 -6.39
CA ALA A 497 -27.86 62.44 -6.70
C ALA A 497 -28.59 63.85 -6.58
N THR A 498 -28.60 64.43 -5.41
CA THR A 498 -28.94 65.80 -5.19
C THR A 498 -27.72 66.66 -5.40
N ASP A 499 -27.81 67.56 -6.42
CA ASP A 499 -27.02 68.78 -6.53
C ASP A 499 -27.23 69.60 -5.26
N GLY A 500 -26.15 69.87 -4.52
CA GLY A 500 -26.29 70.74 -3.33
C GLY A 500 -24.97 71.04 -2.68
N THR A 501 -24.30 72.06 -3.18
CA THR A 501 -23.45 73.03 -2.50
C THR A 501 -23.12 72.73 -1.03
N ASP A 502 -21.87 72.55 -0.76
CA ASP A 502 -21.21 72.53 0.55
C ASP A 502 -21.14 74.01 1.07
N PRO A 503 -21.71 74.33 2.25
CA PRO A 503 -21.72 75.70 2.77
C PRO A 503 -20.60 76.03 3.78
N PHE A 504 -19.58 75.23 3.95
CA PHE A 504 -18.44 75.52 4.83
C PHE A 504 -17.09 75.43 4.10
N GLY A 505 -16.83 76.49 3.35
CA GLY A 505 -15.47 76.83 2.97
C GLY A 505 -14.82 77.68 4.06
N SER A 506 -13.54 77.46 4.23
CA SER A 506 -12.49 78.45 4.57
C SER A 506 -11.21 77.74 4.81
N ASP A 507 -10.30 77.89 3.92
CA ASP A 507 -9.13 78.77 3.92
C ASP A 507 -7.89 78.21 4.56
N ASP A 508 -6.86 78.20 3.71
CA ASP A 508 -5.43 78.48 3.91
C ASP A 508 -4.45 77.32 4.00
N GLU A 509 -3.82 77.17 2.88
CA GLU A 509 -2.43 76.74 2.75
C GLU A 509 -1.46 77.74 3.46
N PRO A 510 -0.16 77.44 3.77
CA PRO A 510 0.77 77.10 2.71
C PRO A 510 1.86 76.04 3.05
N ALA A 511 2.46 75.58 1.99
CA ALA A 511 3.69 74.82 1.93
C ALA A 511 4.92 75.48 2.59
N VAL A 512 5.80 74.71 3.20
CA VAL A 512 7.25 74.97 3.20
C VAL A 512 8.01 73.62 3.24
N SER A 513 8.93 73.59 2.34
CA SER A 513 9.97 72.63 2.03
C SER A 513 11.07 72.49 3.07
N ASN A 514 11.75 71.37 2.92
CA ASN A 514 13.21 71.17 2.99
C ASN A 514 13.88 70.79 4.30
N ASP A 515 14.64 69.74 4.06
CA ASP A 515 16.08 69.54 4.33
C ASP A 515 16.54 69.05 5.70
N ALA A 516 17.06 67.89 5.59
CA ALA A 516 18.46 67.49 5.92
C ALA A 516 19.01 67.61 7.35
N ASP A 517 19.70 66.57 7.63
CA ASP A 517 20.92 66.46 8.45
C ASP A 517 20.79 66.18 9.97
N ASN A 518 21.17 64.98 10.26
CA ASN A 518 22.44 64.62 10.90
C ASN A 518 22.56 64.68 12.43
N ASP A 519 23.19 63.65 12.89
CA ASP A 519 24.08 63.55 14.05
C ASP A 519 23.55 63.25 15.45
N ASN A 520 24.01 62.07 15.80
CA ASN A 520 24.84 61.71 16.97
C ASN A 520 24.30 61.75 18.41
N ALA A 521 24.61 60.64 18.95
CA ALA A 521 25.27 60.42 20.23
C ALA A 521 24.45 60.24 21.51
N ALA A 522 24.69 59.08 21.99
CA ALA A 522 25.15 58.77 23.35
C ALA A 522 24.19 58.84 24.54
N ASP A 523 24.19 57.67 25.13
CA ASP A 523 24.44 57.38 26.55
C ASP A 523 23.31 57.40 27.58
N ASP A 524 23.40 56.35 28.31
CA ASP A 524 23.17 56.14 29.77
C ASP A 524 21.72 55.84 30.21
N ASP A 525 21.51 54.63 30.60
CA ASP A 525 21.74 54.00 31.93
C ASP A 525 20.49 53.92 32.80
N ASP A 526 20.42 52.82 33.49
CA ASP A 526 19.72 52.56 34.73
C ASP A 526 18.22 52.18 34.76
N GLY A 527 18.04 50.98 35.21
CA GLY A 527 17.00 50.70 36.17
C GLY A 527 16.13 49.47 36.02
N ASN A 528 16.71 48.29 36.26
CA ASN A 528 15.93 47.21 36.88
C ASN A 528 15.59 47.64 38.32
N PRO A 529 14.43 47.35 38.94
CA PRO A 529 14.27 46.03 39.54
C PRO A 529 12.81 45.53 39.77
N PHE A 530 12.77 44.21 40.14
CA PHE A 530 11.74 43.43 40.87
C PHE A 530 10.67 42.72 40.03
N ASN A 531 10.49 41.49 40.14
CA ASN A 531 10.54 40.26 40.91
C ASN A 531 10.06 39.13 40.01
#